data_6a1397de520fe3ab73d2c024ad80c092
#
_entry.id   6a1397de520fe3ab73d2c024ad80c092
#
_cell.length_a   1.000
_cell.length_b   1.000
_cell.length_c   1.000
_cell.angle_alpha   90.00
_cell.angle_beta   90.00
_cell.angle_gamma   90.00
#
_symmetry.space_group_name_H-M   'P 1'
#
loop_
_entity.id
_entity.type
_entity.pdbx_description
1 polymer ?
#
loop_
_entity_poly.entity_id
_entity_poly.type
_entity_poly.pdbx_seq_one_letter_code
_entity_poly.pdbx_strand_id
1 'polypeptide(L)'
;MTKEKAKKPRAVAVVPVRKPAVLLADLRELILSTRQQVAQTVNAGLTMLYWQVGRRIRQDILKEKRAEYGEQIVSALSAQLELEFGRGFGKRNLFRMVRFSEVFPDPKIVSALRTQLGWTHFRQIIAMDDPLKRDFYAEMCRIERWCTRTLEKKIDSMLFERTALSRKPSKVAEIELNQLREADKLTPDLVFRDPYILDFLGLKDTYAEKDLEAAILREMEAFILELGVGFCFVARQQRMQIDDRDYYLDLLFYHRKLRRLIAIDLKIGKFEAADKGQMELYLGWLKRYAYEPGDAEPLGMILCAGKSEEHIALLELQKSGIHVASYWKDALPKKELERKLHDAVRLARARLESGKD
;
A
#
# COMPACT_ATOMS: atom_id res chain seq x y z
N MET A 1 -62.47 -62.72 -16.03
CA MET A 1 -60.96 -62.77 -16.00
C MET A 1 -60.47 -61.33 -16.02
N THR A 2 -60.25 -60.75 -14.85
CA THR A 2 -59.82 -59.36 -14.64
C THR A 2 -58.31 -59.38 -14.42
N LYS A 3 -57.55 -58.74 -15.31
CA LYS A 3 -56.05 -58.62 -15.22
C LYS A 3 -55.74 -57.49 -14.27
N GLU A 4 -55.15 -57.82 -13.15
CA GLU A 4 -54.58 -56.92 -12.15
C GLU A 4 -53.25 -56.30 -12.71
N LYS A 5 -53.18 -54.96 -12.82
CA LYS A 5 -51.97 -54.23 -13.24
C LYS A 5 -51.05 -54.04 -12.03
N ALA A 6 -49.92 -54.73 -12.02
CA ALA A 6 -48.88 -54.55 -11.04
C ALA A 6 -48.31 -53.11 -11.08
N LYS A 7 -48.38 -52.38 -9.94
CA LYS A 7 -47.75 -51.06 -9.73
C LYS A 7 -46.22 -51.25 -9.69
N LYS A 8 -45.50 -50.57 -10.59
CA LYS A 8 -44.03 -50.43 -10.53
C LYS A 8 -43.62 -49.67 -9.25
N PRO A 9 -42.57 -50.11 -8.55
CA PRO A 9 -42.08 -49.43 -7.35
C PRO A 9 -41.50 -48.05 -7.74
N ARG A 10 -41.87 -47.04 -6.98
CA ARG A 10 -41.37 -45.67 -7.09
C ARG A 10 -39.88 -45.69 -6.75
N ALA A 11 -39.00 -45.27 -7.66
CA ALA A 11 -37.57 -45.08 -7.39
C ALA A 11 -37.41 -44.01 -6.28
N VAL A 12 -36.84 -44.41 -5.16
CA VAL A 12 -36.43 -43.51 -4.09
C VAL A 12 -35.23 -42.72 -4.63
N ALA A 13 -35.36 -41.40 -4.75
CA ALA A 13 -34.26 -40.55 -5.13
C ALA A 13 -33.13 -40.68 -4.09
N VAL A 14 -32.01 -41.25 -4.48
CA VAL A 14 -30.80 -41.32 -3.67
C VAL A 14 -30.23 -39.94 -3.59
N VAL A 15 -30.42 -39.26 -2.44
CA VAL A 15 -29.76 -38.00 -2.13
C VAL A 15 -28.26 -38.28 -2.09
N PRO A 16 -27.43 -37.56 -2.89
CA PRO A 16 -26.00 -37.82 -2.91
C PRO A 16 -25.40 -37.47 -1.53
N VAL A 17 -24.92 -38.52 -0.83
CA VAL A 17 -24.19 -38.32 0.44
C VAL A 17 -22.91 -37.58 0.14
N ARG A 18 -22.82 -36.29 0.52
CA ARG A 18 -21.55 -35.54 0.45
C ARG A 18 -20.49 -36.28 1.23
N LYS A 19 -19.33 -36.55 0.58
CA LYS A 19 -18.20 -37.25 1.22
C LYS A 19 -17.85 -36.52 2.54
N PRO A 20 -17.61 -37.21 3.67
CA PRO A 20 -17.32 -36.60 4.98
C PRO A 20 -16.18 -35.56 4.94
N ALA A 21 -15.21 -35.74 4.05
CA ALA A 21 -14.10 -34.79 3.86
C ALA A 21 -14.55 -33.42 3.31
N VAL A 22 -15.55 -33.37 2.43
CA VAL A 22 -16.10 -32.13 1.87
C VAL A 22 -16.89 -31.40 2.94
N LEU A 23 -17.73 -32.10 3.70
CA LEU A 23 -18.48 -31.53 4.81
C LEU A 23 -17.54 -30.96 5.89
N LEU A 24 -16.44 -31.67 6.19
CA LEU A 24 -15.45 -31.18 7.16
C LEU A 24 -14.75 -29.90 6.68
N ALA A 25 -14.43 -29.80 5.39
CA ALA A 25 -13.86 -28.59 4.79
C ALA A 25 -14.84 -27.41 4.89
N ASP A 26 -16.11 -27.61 4.53
CA ASP A 26 -17.18 -26.61 4.61
C ASP A 26 -17.37 -26.13 6.06
N LEU A 27 -17.38 -27.03 7.04
CA LEU A 27 -17.50 -26.68 8.45
C LEU A 27 -16.29 -25.92 8.98
N ARG A 28 -15.07 -26.29 8.57
CA ARG A 28 -13.86 -25.56 8.93
C ARG A 28 -13.90 -24.13 8.39
N GLU A 29 -14.27 -23.95 7.16
CA GLU A 29 -14.40 -22.63 6.53
C GLU A 29 -15.44 -21.78 7.26
N LEU A 30 -16.61 -22.33 7.56
CA LEU A 30 -17.67 -21.65 8.32
C LEU A 30 -17.19 -21.24 9.72
N ILE A 31 -16.48 -22.11 10.43
CA ILE A 31 -15.96 -21.81 11.77
C ILE A 31 -14.90 -20.72 11.70
N LEU A 32 -13.96 -20.81 10.75
CA LEU A 32 -12.86 -19.85 10.60
C LEU A 32 -13.39 -18.47 10.20
N SER A 33 -14.30 -18.39 9.23
CA SER A 33 -14.90 -17.14 8.78
C SER A 33 -15.68 -16.45 9.90
N THR A 34 -16.50 -17.21 10.65
CA THR A 34 -17.25 -16.67 11.78
C THR A 34 -16.33 -16.16 12.88
N ARG A 35 -15.29 -16.92 13.26
CA ARG A 35 -14.29 -16.45 14.25
C ARG A 35 -13.60 -15.17 13.81
N GLN A 36 -13.26 -15.07 12.54
CA GLN A 36 -12.63 -13.86 11.99
C GLN A 36 -13.58 -12.66 12.04
N GLN A 37 -14.85 -12.82 11.69
CA GLN A 37 -15.86 -11.77 11.77
C GLN A 37 -16.06 -11.27 13.21
N VAL A 38 -16.17 -12.19 14.17
CA VAL A 38 -16.30 -11.84 15.61
C VAL A 38 -15.07 -11.06 16.07
N ALA A 39 -13.86 -11.53 15.75
CA ALA A 39 -12.62 -10.83 16.10
C ALA A 39 -12.54 -9.42 15.50
N GLN A 40 -12.94 -9.24 14.23
CA GLN A 40 -13.00 -7.93 13.59
C GLN A 40 -14.00 -7.00 14.27
N THR A 41 -15.20 -7.50 14.60
CA THR A 41 -16.23 -6.71 15.28
C THR A 41 -15.77 -6.24 16.67
N VAL A 42 -15.16 -7.14 17.44
CA VAL A 42 -14.61 -6.80 18.77
C VAL A 42 -13.49 -5.76 18.64
N ASN A 43 -12.54 -5.96 17.72
CA ASN A 43 -11.44 -5.01 17.50
C ASN A 43 -11.96 -3.64 17.06
N ALA A 44 -12.95 -3.58 16.18
CA ALA A 44 -13.56 -2.34 15.74
C ALA A 44 -14.29 -1.63 16.91
N GLY A 45 -15.00 -2.38 17.76
CA GLY A 45 -15.65 -1.86 18.97
C GLY A 45 -14.65 -1.27 19.95
N LEU A 46 -13.58 -2.01 20.27
CA LEU A 46 -12.51 -1.55 21.16
C LEU A 46 -11.80 -0.31 20.62
N THR A 47 -11.53 -0.26 19.32
CA THR A 47 -10.89 0.90 18.69
C THR A 47 -11.74 2.16 18.84
N MET A 48 -13.05 2.05 18.62
CA MET A 48 -13.99 3.16 18.81
C MET A 48 -14.10 3.56 20.29
N LEU A 49 -14.15 2.60 21.21
CA LEU A 49 -14.14 2.86 22.65
C LEU A 49 -12.90 3.68 23.03
N TYR A 50 -11.73 3.28 22.61
CA TYR A 50 -10.47 3.98 22.92
C TYR A 50 -10.46 5.41 22.35
N TRP A 51 -11.00 5.60 21.16
CA TRP A 51 -11.18 6.95 20.60
C TRP A 51 -12.14 7.80 21.43
N GLN A 52 -13.30 7.24 21.85
CA GLN A 52 -14.28 7.93 22.68
C GLN A 52 -13.71 8.29 24.05
N VAL A 53 -12.98 7.36 24.70
CA VAL A 53 -12.28 7.62 25.97
C VAL A 53 -11.28 8.75 25.80
N GLY A 54 -10.44 8.71 24.77
CA GLY A 54 -9.48 9.77 24.49
C GLY A 54 -10.14 11.12 24.25
N ARG A 55 -11.22 11.15 23.47
CA ARG A 55 -12.01 12.36 23.20
C ARG A 55 -12.63 12.91 24.49
N ARG A 56 -13.18 12.06 25.35
CA ARG A 56 -13.80 12.49 26.60
C ARG A 56 -12.77 13.09 27.55
N ILE A 57 -11.63 12.44 27.74
CA ILE A 57 -10.54 12.95 28.57
C ILE A 57 -10.03 14.29 28.00
N ARG A 58 -9.82 14.38 26.69
CA ARG A 58 -9.36 15.61 26.04
C ARG A 58 -10.33 16.78 26.24
N GLN A 59 -11.63 16.54 26.16
CA GLN A 59 -12.64 17.59 26.40
C GLN A 59 -12.56 18.16 27.82
N ASP A 60 -12.28 17.34 28.83
CA ASP A 60 -12.14 17.80 30.21
C ASP A 60 -10.78 18.52 30.40
N ILE A 61 -9.69 18.00 29.88
CA ILE A 61 -8.36 18.66 29.95
C ILE A 61 -8.37 20.03 29.29
N LEU A 62 -9.03 20.17 28.11
CA LEU A 62 -9.10 21.46 27.40
C LEU A 62 -9.92 22.53 28.12
N LYS A 63 -10.89 22.14 28.96
CA LYS A 63 -11.65 23.08 29.78
C LYS A 63 -10.76 23.80 30.80
N GLU A 64 -9.77 23.12 31.35
CA GLU A 64 -8.96 23.62 32.47
C GLU A 64 -7.70 24.39 32.02
N LYS A 65 -7.34 24.40 30.73
CA LYS A 65 -6.22 25.16 30.10
C LYS A 65 -4.83 24.98 30.74
N ARG A 66 -4.58 23.94 31.58
CA ARG A 66 -3.31 23.70 32.26
C ARG A 66 -2.76 22.31 31.90
N ALA A 67 -1.55 22.26 31.32
CA ALA A 67 -0.90 21.00 30.91
C ALA A 67 -0.62 20.05 32.09
N GLU A 68 -0.17 20.58 33.23
CA GLU A 68 0.10 19.80 34.46
C GLU A 68 -1.17 19.16 35.00
N TYR A 69 -2.31 19.85 34.95
CA TYR A 69 -3.60 19.33 35.33
C TYR A 69 -4.03 18.13 34.48
N GLY A 70 -3.77 18.18 33.19
CA GLY A 70 -4.03 17.08 32.27
C GLY A 70 -3.26 15.80 32.61
N GLU A 71 -1.99 15.93 32.99
CA GLU A 71 -1.18 14.77 33.40
C GLU A 71 -1.66 14.16 34.73
N GLN A 72 -2.04 14.98 35.71
CA GLN A 72 -2.57 14.53 36.99
C GLN A 72 -3.92 13.79 36.80
N ILE A 73 -4.83 14.34 35.98
CA ILE A 73 -6.11 13.67 35.66
C ILE A 73 -5.86 12.30 35.03
N VAL A 74 -5.03 12.23 33.98
CA VAL A 74 -4.75 10.95 33.32
C VAL A 74 -4.13 9.94 34.27
N SER A 75 -3.25 10.39 35.17
CA SER A 75 -2.63 9.51 36.19
C SER A 75 -3.64 8.98 37.19
N ALA A 76 -4.54 9.83 37.70
CA ALA A 76 -5.57 9.44 38.65
C ALA A 76 -6.61 8.48 38.00
N LEU A 77 -7.07 8.80 36.79
CA LEU A 77 -8.00 7.94 36.02
C LEU A 77 -7.36 6.59 35.69
N SER A 78 -6.07 6.58 35.33
CA SER A 78 -5.34 5.36 35.03
C SER A 78 -5.33 4.40 36.20
N ALA A 79 -5.04 4.88 37.41
CA ALA A 79 -4.97 4.02 38.61
C ALA A 79 -6.31 3.32 38.87
N GLN A 80 -7.43 4.02 38.72
CA GLN A 80 -8.76 3.46 38.92
C GLN A 80 -9.20 2.54 37.79
N LEU A 81 -9.07 3.01 36.52
CA LEU A 81 -9.49 2.25 35.34
C LEU A 81 -8.69 0.98 35.14
N GLU A 82 -7.38 1.00 35.46
CA GLU A 82 -6.54 -0.19 35.35
C GLU A 82 -6.91 -1.25 36.39
N LEU A 83 -7.31 -0.83 37.60
CA LEU A 83 -7.79 -1.72 38.63
C LEU A 83 -9.12 -2.38 38.24
N GLU A 84 -10.05 -1.62 37.64
CA GLU A 84 -11.40 -2.09 37.31
C GLU A 84 -11.46 -2.85 35.98
N PHE A 85 -10.73 -2.37 34.95
CA PHE A 85 -10.86 -2.86 33.58
C PHE A 85 -9.55 -3.46 33.02
N GLY A 86 -8.48 -3.47 33.81
CA GLY A 86 -7.20 -4.11 33.48
C GLY A 86 -6.22 -3.20 32.72
N ARG A 87 -5.07 -3.79 32.38
CA ARG A 87 -3.87 -3.09 31.81
C ARG A 87 -4.12 -2.30 30.52
N GLY A 88 -5.25 -2.53 29.85
CA GLY A 88 -5.65 -1.78 28.67
C GLY A 88 -5.87 -0.29 28.93
N PHE A 89 -6.08 0.13 30.18
CA PHE A 89 -6.35 1.51 30.60
C PHE A 89 -5.22 2.14 31.41
N GLY A 90 -4.01 1.55 31.37
CA GLY A 90 -2.84 2.12 32.01
C GLY A 90 -2.44 3.50 31.42
N LYS A 91 -1.72 4.31 32.24
CA LYS A 91 -1.37 5.72 31.94
C LYS A 91 -0.88 5.95 30.51
N ARG A 92 0.09 5.14 30.06
CA ARG A 92 0.64 5.24 28.68
C ARG A 92 -0.43 5.03 27.59
N ASN A 93 -1.39 4.15 27.85
CA ASN A 93 -2.42 3.84 26.87
C ASN A 93 -3.50 4.93 26.85
N LEU A 94 -3.85 5.51 27.99
CA LEU A 94 -4.77 6.66 28.05
C LEU A 94 -4.19 7.87 27.31
N PHE A 95 -2.91 8.18 27.44
CA PHE A 95 -2.27 9.23 26.62
C PHE A 95 -2.35 8.94 25.13
N ARG A 96 -2.18 7.68 24.71
CA ARG A 96 -2.35 7.28 23.31
C ARG A 96 -3.79 7.44 22.84
N MET A 97 -4.78 7.17 23.69
CA MET A 97 -6.20 7.37 23.37
C MET A 97 -6.50 8.86 23.20
N VAL A 98 -5.95 9.73 24.06
CA VAL A 98 -6.05 11.19 23.91
C VAL A 98 -5.44 11.62 22.58
N ARG A 99 -4.19 11.22 22.31
CA ARG A 99 -3.50 11.51 21.04
C ARG A 99 -4.28 10.99 19.82
N PHE A 100 -4.90 9.82 19.93
CA PHE A 100 -5.75 9.27 18.88
C PHE A 100 -6.92 10.20 18.52
N SER A 101 -7.62 10.73 19.52
CA SER A 101 -8.72 11.67 19.30
C SER A 101 -8.25 13.05 18.82
N GLU A 102 -6.99 13.42 19.05
CA GLU A 102 -6.39 14.65 18.53
C GLU A 102 -6.09 14.57 17.04
N VAL A 103 -5.41 13.49 16.64
CA VAL A 103 -4.92 13.34 15.27
C VAL A 103 -5.98 12.82 14.30
N PHE A 104 -7.03 12.19 14.83
CA PHE A 104 -8.23 11.78 14.09
C PHE A 104 -9.49 12.39 14.73
N PRO A 105 -9.74 13.70 14.55
CA PRO A 105 -10.86 14.37 15.21
C PRO A 105 -12.24 13.98 14.66
N ASP A 106 -12.31 13.54 13.40
CA ASP A 106 -13.57 13.14 12.75
C ASP A 106 -13.92 11.68 13.06
N PRO A 107 -15.05 11.44 13.76
CA PRO A 107 -15.52 10.08 14.05
C PRO A 107 -15.85 9.27 12.79
N LYS A 108 -16.20 9.91 11.67
CA LYS A 108 -16.49 9.23 10.40
C LYS A 108 -15.25 8.55 9.85
N ILE A 109 -14.11 9.25 9.88
CA ILE A 109 -12.80 8.70 9.43
C ILE A 109 -12.43 7.51 10.31
N VAL A 110 -12.53 7.64 11.63
CA VAL A 110 -12.25 6.54 12.56
C VAL A 110 -13.19 5.36 12.31
N SER A 111 -14.46 5.62 12.05
CA SER A 111 -15.46 4.57 11.77
C SER A 111 -15.15 3.82 10.47
N ALA A 112 -14.68 4.49 9.44
CA ALA A 112 -14.27 3.87 8.20
C ALA A 112 -12.99 3.02 8.38
N LEU A 113 -11.97 3.58 9.04
CA LEU A 113 -10.68 2.91 9.23
C LEU A 113 -10.76 1.70 10.16
N ARG A 114 -11.55 1.75 11.25
CA ARG A 114 -11.64 0.67 12.25
C ARG A 114 -12.17 -0.65 11.70
N THR A 115 -12.77 -0.65 10.51
CA THR A 115 -13.21 -1.88 9.84
C THR A 115 -12.06 -2.77 9.44
N GLN A 116 -10.89 -2.18 9.18
CA GLN A 116 -9.67 -2.85 8.74
C GLN A 116 -8.51 -2.69 9.74
N LEU A 117 -8.45 -1.58 10.46
CA LEU A 117 -7.39 -1.25 11.40
C LEU A 117 -7.82 -1.49 12.84
N GLY A 118 -7.07 -2.31 13.57
CA GLY A 118 -7.21 -2.46 15.03
C GLY A 118 -6.33 -1.46 15.80
N TRP A 119 -6.50 -1.42 17.13
CA TRP A 119 -5.76 -0.53 18.02
C TRP A 119 -4.22 -0.57 17.82
N THR A 120 -3.66 -1.74 17.54
CA THR A 120 -2.22 -1.89 17.34
C THR A 120 -1.72 -1.14 16.09
N HIS A 121 -2.53 -1.06 15.01
CA HIS A 121 -2.22 -0.24 13.85
C HIS A 121 -2.25 1.25 14.24
N PHE A 122 -3.31 1.70 14.90
CA PHE A 122 -3.42 3.09 15.32
C PHE A 122 -2.28 3.52 16.24
N ARG A 123 -1.82 2.65 17.14
CA ARG A 123 -0.65 2.95 18.00
C ARG A 123 0.63 3.29 17.23
N GLN A 124 0.83 2.69 16.07
CA GLN A 124 1.97 3.01 15.21
C GLN A 124 1.73 4.32 14.44
N ILE A 125 0.53 4.48 13.91
CA ILE A 125 0.16 5.62 13.06
C ILE A 125 0.09 6.94 13.85
N ILE A 126 -0.51 6.95 15.04
CA ILE A 126 -0.64 8.17 15.88
C ILE A 126 0.69 8.68 16.43
N ALA A 127 1.75 7.86 16.37
CA ALA A 127 3.10 8.28 16.77
C ALA A 127 3.80 9.15 15.73
N MET A 128 3.24 9.26 14.52
CA MET A 128 3.78 10.09 13.45
C MET A 128 3.33 11.54 13.63
N ASP A 129 4.24 12.49 13.49
CA ASP A 129 3.92 13.92 13.62
C ASP A 129 3.37 14.50 12.32
N ASP A 130 3.84 14.05 11.16
CA ASP A 130 3.36 14.50 9.85
C ASP A 130 1.93 13.99 9.56
N PRO A 131 0.95 14.89 9.38
CA PRO A 131 -0.43 14.52 9.08
C PRO A 131 -0.59 13.74 7.77
N LEU A 132 0.12 14.14 6.70
CA LEU A 132 0.06 13.46 5.40
C LEU A 132 0.60 12.04 5.50
N LYS A 133 1.70 11.86 6.22
CA LYS A 133 2.29 10.55 6.48
C LYS A 133 1.33 9.64 7.26
N ARG A 134 0.65 10.18 8.29
CA ARG A 134 -0.38 9.43 9.03
C ARG A 134 -1.52 8.99 8.15
N ASP A 135 -2.07 9.92 7.38
CA ASP A 135 -3.21 9.65 6.48
C ASP A 135 -2.83 8.65 5.40
N PHE A 136 -1.64 8.78 4.81
CA PHE A 136 -1.11 7.81 3.85
C PHE A 136 -1.07 6.39 4.44
N TYR A 137 -0.42 6.19 5.59
CA TYR A 137 -0.33 4.86 6.17
C TYR A 137 -1.67 4.31 6.63
N ALA A 138 -2.58 5.16 7.13
CA ALA A 138 -3.93 4.75 7.52
C ALA A 138 -4.73 4.25 6.30
N GLU A 139 -4.75 5.03 5.21
CA GLU A 139 -5.48 4.66 4.01
C GLU A 139 -4.85 3.47 3.28
N MET A 140 -3.51 3.39 3.21
CA MET A 140 -2.84 2.24 2.61
C MET A 140 -3.09 0.95 3.41
N CYS A 141 -3.09 1.00 4.74
CA CYS A 141 -3.51 -0.13 5.58
C CYS A 141 -4.93 -0.59 5.27
N ARG A 142 -5.86 0.37 5.08
CA ARG A 142 -7.27 0.09 4.76
C ARG A 142 -7.40 -0.59 3.39
N ILE A 143 -6.76 -0.02 2.37
CA ILE A 143 -6.89 -0.46 0.98
C ILE A 143 -6.14 -1.78 0.73
N GLU A 144 -4.92 -1.89 1.25
CA GLU A 144 -4.06 -3.06 1.01
C GLU A 144 -4.17 -4.12 2.11
N ARG A 145 -4.97 -3.86 3.15
CA ARG A 145 -5.21 -4.77 4.28
C ARG A 145 -3.92 -5.23 4.97
N TRP A 146 -2.99 -4.29 5.20
CA TRP A 146 -1.75 -4.63 5.86
C TRP A 146 -2.00 -5.10 7.30
N CYS A 147 -1.31 -6.16 7.70
CA CYS A 147 -1.21 -6.50 9.12
C CYS A 147 -0.20 -5.58 9.81
N THR A 148 -0.20 -5.57 11.14
CA THR A 148 0.68 -4.69 11.95
C THR A 148 2.17 -4.88 11.66
N ARG A 149 2.62 -6.10 11.36
CA ARG A 149 4.01 -6.39 10.97
C ARG A 149 4.35 -5.81 9.60
N THR A 150 3.41 -5.91 8.65
CA THR A 150 3.58 -5.32 7.33
C THR A 150 3.65 -3.80 7.42
N LEU A 151 2.74 -3.18 8.20
CA LEU A 151 2.78 -1.74 8.46
C LEU A 151 4.13 -1.31 9.05
N GLU A 152 4.64 -2.01 10.07
CA GLU A 152 5.94 -1.74 10.69
C GLU A 152 7.08 -1.78 9.66
N LYS A 153 7.15 -2.84 8.84
CA LYS A 153 8.15 -2.94 7.76
C LYS A 153 8.03 -1.80 6.75
N LYS A 154 6.80 -1.39 6.39
CA LYS A 154 6.57 -0.28 5.45
C LYS A 154 6.97 1.07 6.05
N ILE A 155 6.74 1.28 7.34
CA ILE A 155 7.22 2.47 8.08
C ILE A 155 8.75 2.47 8.15
N ASP A 156 9.36 1.35 8.52
CA ASP A 156 10.82 1.23 8.64
C ASP A 156 11.54 1.40 7.31
N SER A 157 10.95 0.94 6.20
CA SER A 157 11.46 1.17 4.85
C SER A 157 11.12 2.56 4.29
N MET A 158 10.50 3.44 5.10
CA MET A 158 10.13 4.81 4.74
C MET A 158 9.30 4.87 3.45
N LEU A 159 8.30 4.00 3.35
CA LEU A 159 7.50 3.87 2.13
C LEU A 159 6.88 5.21 1.70
N PHE A 160 6.33 6.01 2.64
CA PHE A 160 5.73 7.30 2.30
C PHE A 160 6.73 8.22 1.59
N GLU A 161 7.93 8.37 2.13
CA GLU A 161 8.98 9.23 1.60
C GLU A 161 9.48 8.77 0.23
N ARG A 162 9.31 7.49 -0.08
CA ARG A 162 9.66 6.91 -1.39
C ARG A 162 8.53 6.97 -2.42
N THR A 163 7.31 7.33 -2.04
CA THR A 163 6.23 7.49 -3.03
C THR A 163 6.35 8.82 -3.77
N ALA A 164 5.84 8.85 -5.00
CA ALA A 164 5.74 10.09 -5.77
C ALA A 164 4.87 11.12 -5.06
N LEU A 165 3.86 10.67 -4.31
CA LEU A 165 2.98 11.52 -3.51
C LEU A 165 3.74 12.40 -2.52
N SER A 166 4.77 11.86 -1.84
CA SER A 166 5.53 12.61 -0.82
C SER A 166 6.24 13.84 -1.38
N ARG A 167 6.51 13.84 -2.68
CA ARG A 167 7.21 14.91 -3.40
C ARG A 167 6.28 16.00 -3.92
N LYS A 168 4.97 15.75 -3.90
CA LYS A 168 3.95 16.72 -4.34
C LYS A 168 3.72 17.82 -3.29
N PRO A 169 3.23 18.99 -3.72
CA PRO A 169 2.75 19.99 -2.79
C PRO A 169 1.67 19.40 -1.85
N SER A 170 1.69 19.79 -0.58
CA SER A 170 0.81 19.20 0.45
C SER A 170 -0.66 19.20 0.07
N LYS A 171 -1.16 20.28 -0.53
CA LYS A 171 -2.56 20.36 -0.99
C LYS A 171 -2.92 19.33 -2.05
N VAL A 172 -2.00 19.04 -2.98
CA VAL A 172 -2.22 18.03 -4.03
C VAL A 172 -2.23 16.63 -3.41
N ALA A 173 -1.29 16.36 -2.50
CA ALA A 173 -1.22 15.10 -1.78
C ALA A 173 -2.49 14.86 -0.93
N GLU A 174 -3.01 15.89 -0.26
CA GLU A 174 -4.27 15.81 0.49
C GLU A 174 -5.47 15.47 -0.42
N ILE A 175 -5.56 16.08 -1.60
CA ILE A 175 -6.63 15.79 -2.56
C ILE A 175 -6.57 14.32 -3.00
N GLU A 176 -5.40 13.79 -3.31
CA GLU A 176 -5.25 12.37 -3.71
C GLU A 176 -5.61 11.40 -2.57
N LEU A 177 -5.17 11.70 -1.35
CA LEU A 177 -5.53 10.91 -0.17
C LEU A 177 -7.03 10.96 0.13
N ASN A 178 -7.69 12.09 -0.09
CA ASN A 178 -9.15 12.20 0.04
C ASN A 178 -9.87 11.40 -1.04
N GLN A 179 -9.41 11.41 -2.29
CA GLN A 179 -9.97 10.57 -3.35
C GLN A 179 -9.81 9.07 -3.04
N LEU A 180 -8.66 8.67 -2.46
CA LEU A 180 -8.46 7.31 -1.98
C LEU A 180 -9.42 6.96 -0.84
N ARG A 181 -9.66 7.89 0.08
CA ARG A 181 -10.56 7.71 1.23
C ARG A 181 -12.02 7.57 0.83
N GLU A 182 -12.49 8.42 -0.07
CA GLU A 182 -13.90 8.55 -0.42
C GLU A 182 -14.33 7.59 -1.53
N ALA A 183 -13.46 7.33 -2.51
CA ALA A 183 -13.79 6.59 -3.71
C ALA A 183 -12.94 5.33 -3.94
N ASP A 184 -12.07 4.95 -2.99
CA ASP A 184 -11.09 3.85 -3.13
C ASP A 184 -10.22 3.98 -4.40
N LYS A 185 -10.05 5.21 -4.89
CA LYS A 185 -9.32 5.50 -6.13
C LYS A 185 -7.83 5.57 -5.85
N LEU A 186 -7.13 4.49 -6.18
CA LEU A 186 -5.67 4.44 -6.14
C LEU A 186 -5.09 5.18 -7.37
N THR A 187 -4.08 6.02 -7.13
CA THR A 187 -3.36 6.73 -8.21
C THR A 187 -1.97 6.13 -8.42
N PRO A 188 -1.35 6.32 -9.60
CA PRO A 188 0.04 5.91 -9.82
C PRO A 188 1.01 6.49 -8.79
N ASP A 189 0.81 7.73 -8.35
CA ASP A 189 1.67 8.41 -7.38
C ASP A 189 1.64 7.78 -5.98
N LEU A 190 0.56 7.07 -5.63
CA LEU A 190 0.46 6.28 -4.41
C LEU A 190 1.15 4.91 -4.54
N VAL A 191 1.33 4.41 -5.76
CA VAL A 191 1.87 3.08 -6.05
C VAL A 191 3.36 3.13 -6.35
N PHE A 192 3.77 4.01 -7.26
CA PHE A 192 5.17 4.07 -7.69
C PHE A 192 6.09 4.67 -6.64
N ARG A 193 7.30 4.12 -6.57
CA ARG A 193 8.33 4.48 -5.61
C ARG A 193 9.54 5.05 -6.31
N ASP A 194 10.33 5.80 -5.56
CA ASP A 194 11.63 6.30 -5.97
C ASP A 194 12.43 6.73 -4.72
N PRO A 195 13.46 6.02 -4.35
CA PRO A 195 14.02 4.83 -5.01
C PRO A 195 13.30 3.52 -4.67
N TYR A 196 13.53 2.49 -5.49
CA TYR A 196 13.28 1.09 -5.14
C TYR A 196 14.48 0.53 -4.37
N ILE A 197 14.22 -0.32 -3.37
CA ILE A 197 15.28 -0.97 -2.58
C ILE A 197 15.42 -2.41 -3.09
N LEU A 198 16.53 -2.71 -3.73
CA LEU A 198 16.82 -3.99 -4.38
C LEU A 198 18.02 -4.71 -3.74
N ASP A 199 18.31 -4.45 -2.46
CA ASP A 199 19.41 -5.04 -1.70
C ASP A 199 19.32 -6.58 -1.61
N PHE A 200 18.12 -7.13 -1.67
CA PHE A 200 17.87 -8.57 -1.68
C PHE A 200 18.38 -9.28 -2.95
N LEU A 201 18.70 -8.56 -4.03
CA LEU A 201 19.23 -9.15 -5.25
C LEU A 201 20.67 -9.65 -5.11
N GLY A 202 21.43 -9.14 -4.12
CA GLY A 202 22.81 -9.54 -3.86
C GLY A 202 23.75 -9.29 -5.05
N LEU A 203 23.52 -8.20 -5.79
CA LEU A 203 24.33 -7.84 -6.96
C LEU A 203 25.75 -7.43 -6.54
N LYS A 204 26.74 -7.92 -7.28
CA LYS A 204 28.15 -7.50 -7.13
C LYS A 204 28.34 -6.04 -7.60
N ASP A 205 29.50 -5.46 -7.35
CA ASP A 205 29.78 -4.07 -7.75
C ASP A 205 29.76 -3.85 -9.26
N THR A 206 30.15 -4.87 -10.03
CA THR A 206 30.09 -4.87 -11.50
C THR A 206 29.08 -5.91 -11.97
N TYR A 207 28.08 -5.50 -12.71
CA TYR A 207 27.04 -6.37 -13.30
C TYR A 207 26.52 -5.75 -14.61
N ALA A 208 26.02 -6.61 -15.50
CA ALA A 208 25.33 -6.20 -16.73
C ALA A 208 23.81 -6.14 -16.53
N GLU A 209 23.08 -5.53 -17.46
CA GLU A 209 21.61 -5.51 -17.44
C GLU A 209 21.01 -6.92 -17.36
N LYS A 210 21.59 -7.88 -18.08
CA LYS A 210 21.21 -9.29 -18.01
C LYS A 210 21.36 -9.91 -16.60
N ASP A 211 22.37 -9.48 -15.85
CA ASP A 211 22.59 -9.96 -14.47
C ASP A 211 21.53 -9.38 -13.53
N LEU A 212 21.17 -8.12 -13.72
CA LEU A 212 20.09 -7.46 -12.98
C LEU A 212 18.75 -8.13 -13.28
N GLU A 213 18.42 -8.34 -14.55
CA GLU A 213 17.21 -9.05 -14.95
C GLU A 213 17.17 -10.47 -14.38
N ALA A 214 18.26 -11.25 -14.53
CA ALA A 214 18.36 -12.60 -13.99
C ALA A 214 18.23 -12.65 -12.47
N ALA A 215 18.79 -11.67 -11.75
CA ALA A 215 18.65 -11.55 -10.29
C ALA A 215 17.20 -11.23 -9.89
N ILE A 216 16.54 -10.31 -10.59
CA ILE A 216 15.11 -10.00 -10.37
C ILE A 216 14.24 -11.24 -10.59
N LEU A 217 14.49 -12.00 -11.66
CA LEU A 217 13.72 -13.21 -11.95
C LEU A 217 13.94 -14.30 -10.89
N ARG A 218 15.15 -14.46 -10.37
CA ARG A 218 15.44 -15.38 -9.28
C ARG A 218 14.76 -14.98 -7.98
N GLU A 219 14.71 -13.69 -7.68
CA GLU A 219 14.13 -13.11 -6.46
C GLU A 219 12.76 -12.45 -6.76
N MET A 220 12.00 -12.99 -7.70
CA MET A 220 10.75 -12.38 -8.20
C MET A 220 9.74 -12.10 -7.08
N GLU A 221 9.64 -12.97 -6.09
CA GLU A 221 8.74 -12.75 -4.95
C GLU A 221 9.14 -11.47 -4.19
N ALA A 222 10.41 -11.31 -3.86
CA ALA A 222 10.91 -10.13 -3.15
C ALA A 222 10.76 -8.87 -4.02
N PHE A 223 10.99 -8.98 -5.34
CA PHE A 223 10.79 -7.87 -6.26
C PHE A 223 9.33 -7.44 -6.34
N ILE A 224 8.37 -8.37 -6.45
CA ILE A 224 6.93 -8.05 -6.44
C ILE A 224 6.53 -7.40 -5.10
N LEU A 225 7.05 -7.87 -3.97
CA LEU A 225 6.79 -7.27 -2.66
C LEU A 225 7.36 -5.86 -2.56
N GLU A 226 8.51 -5.60 -3.19
CA GLU A 226 9.07 -4.25 -3.28
C GLU A 226 8.28 -3.37 -4.26
N LEU A 227 7.79 -3.88 -5.40
CA LEU A 227 6.88 -3.13 -6.28
C LEU A 227 5.60 -2.71 -5.52
N GLY A 228 5.02 -3.60 -4.78
CA GLY A 228 3.82 -3.35 -3.97
C GLY A 228 2.67 -4.30 -4.25
N VAL A 229 1.60 -4.15 -3.49
CA VAL A 229 0.40 -5.00 -3.63
C VAL A 229 -0.36 -4.63 -4.91
N GLY A 230 -0.75 -5.65 -5.63
CA GLY A 230 -1.56 -5.51 -6.86
C GLY A 230 -0.79 -5.68 -8.15
N PHE A 231 0.53 -5.74 -8.10
CA PHE A 231 1.35 -6.12 -9.26
C PHE A 231 1.23 -7.61 -9.53
N CYS A 232 0.93 -7.96 -10.77
CA CYS A 232 0.90 -9.33 -11.27
C CYS A 232 1.88 -9.42 -12.43
N PHE A 233 2.80 -10.36 -12.35
CA PHE A 233 3.77 -10.62 -13.42
C PHE A 233 3.05 -11.18 -14.64
N VAL A 234 3.32 -10.60 -15.82
CA VAL A 234 2.72 -10.99 -17.10
C VAL A 234 3.76 -11.66 -17.98
N ALA A 235 4.87 -10.97 -18.26
CA ALA A 235 5.89 -11.49 -19.14
C ALA A 235 7.28 -10.89 -18.83
N ARG A 236 8.30 -11.58 -19.28
CA ARG A 236 9.67 -11.08 -19.42
C ARG A 236 10.07 -11.05 -20.89
N GLN A 237 10.99 -10.16 -21.25
CA GLN A 237 11.51 -10.05 -22.62
C GLN A 237 10.38 -10.11 -23.65
N GLN A 238 9.33 -9.27 -23.38
CA GLN A 238 8.15 -9.23 -24.23
C GLN A 238 8.57 -8.74 -25.62
N ARG A 239 8.53 -9.65 -26.59
CA ARG A 239 8.82 -9.31 -27.99
C ARG A 239 7.72 -8.40 -28.55
N MET A 240 8.14 -7.31 -29.14
CA MET A 240 7.29 -6.34 -29.82
C MET A 240 7.83 -6.16 -31.23
N GLN A 241 7.12 -6.65 -32.23
CA GLN A 241 7.50 -6.46 -33.63
C GLN A 241 6.94 -5.13 -34.11
N ILE A 242 7.79 -4.27 -34.62
CA ILE A 242 7.44 -2.97 -35.20
C ILE A 242 8.13 -2.90 -36.53
N ASP A 243 7.35 -2.87 -37.62
CA ASP A 243 7.81 -3.09 -38.99
C ASP A 243 8.65 -4.38 -39.07
N ASP A 244 9.86 -4.31 -39.56
CA ASP A 244 10.77 -5.44 -39.69
C ASP A 244 11.77 -5.58 -38.53
N ARG A 245 11.56 -4.89 -37.42
CA ARG A 245 12.43 -4.89 -36.24
C ARG A 245 11.77 -5.47 -35.02
N ASP A 246 12.56 -6.26 -34.30
CA ASP A 246 12.15 -6.80 -33.00
C ASP A 246 12.71 -5.95 -31.86
N TYR A 247 11.83 -5.58 -30.95
CA TYR A 247 12.14 -4.92 -29.69
C TYR A 247 11.76 -5.82 -28.54
N TYR A 248 12.45 -5.70 -27.43
CA TYR A 248 12.21 -6.54 -26.24
C TYR A 248 12.06 -5.67 -25.02
N LEU A 249 10.90 -5.75 -24.37
CA LEU A 249 10.65 -5.12 -23.08
C LEU A 249 11.08 -6.07 -21.97
N ASP A 250 11.89 -5.60 -21.02
CA ASP A 250 12.45 -6.46 -19.98
C ASP A 250 11.39 -7.16 -19.15
N LEU A 251 10.49 -6.40 -18.53
CA LEU A 251 9.44 -6.94 -17.65
C LEU A 251 8.09 -6.28 -17.93
N LEU A 252 7.05 -7.09 -18.02
CA LEU A 252 5.68 -6.63 -18.15
C LEU A 252 4.87 -7.10 -16.94
N PHE A 253 4.20 -6.17 -16.29
CA PHE A 253 3.28 -6.40 -15.19
C PHE A 253 1.89 -5.88 -15.51
N TYR A 254 0.88 -6.40 -14.80
CA TYR A 254 -0.46 -5.82 -14.74
C TYR A 254 -0.75 -5.40 -13.30
N HIS A 255 -1.22 -4.17 -13.12
CA HIS A 255 -1.60 -3.69 -11.79
C HIS A 255 -3.11 -3.75 -11.60
N ARG A 256 -3.59 -4.69 -10.77
CA ARG A 256 -5.02 -5.02 -10.59
C ARG A 256 -5.91 -3.83 -10.23
N LYS A 257 -5.48 -2.97 -9.28
CA LYS A 257 -6.30 -1.82 -8.84
C LYS A 257 -6.23 -0.65 -9.80
N LEU A 258 -5.10 -0.43 -10.44
CA LEU A 258 -4.97 0.58 -11.49
C LEU A 258 -5.58 0.13 -12.82
N ARG A 259 -5.85 -1.18 -12.97
CA ARG A 259 -6.41 -1.81 -14.17
C ARG A 259 -5.63 -1.44 -15.44
N ARG A 260 -4.32 -1.66 -15.41
CA ARG A 260 -3.45 -1.31 -16.53
C ARG A 260 -2.16 -2.13 -16.55
N LEU A 261 -1.60 -2.24 -17.73
CA LEU A 261 -0.26 -2.77 -17.94
C LEU A 261 0.80 -1.79 -17.44
N ILE A 262 1.86 -2.33 -16.87
CA ILE A 262 3.04 -1.59 -16.41
C ILE A 262 4.25 -2.19 -17.12
N ALA A 263 4.81 -1.42 -18.04
CA ALA A 263 6.04 -1.77 -18.73
C ALA A 263 7.25 -1.35 -17.88
N ILE A 264 8.15 -2.26 -17.55
CA ILE A 264 9.37 -1.96 -16.78
C ILE A 264 10.58 -2.22 -17.66
N ASP A 265 11.40 -1.20 -17.85
CA ASP A 265 12.68 -1.24 -18.55
C ASP A 265 13.82 -1.01 -17.54
N LEU A 266 14.84 -1.86 -17.59
CA LEU A 266 15.93 -1.92 -16.62
C LEU A 266 17.19 -1.27 -17.21
N LYS A 267 17.79 -0.33 -16.50
CA LYS A 267 19.02 0.35 -16.92
C LYS A 267 20.08 0.29 -15.82
N ILE A 268 21.26 -0.20 -16.14
CA ILE A 268 22.39 -0.21 -15.19
C ILE A 268 23.06 1.16 -15.06
N GLY A 269 22.84 2.04 -16.03
CA GLY A 269 23.38 3.40 -16.06
C GLY A 269 22.42 4.45 -15.48
N LYS A 270 22.75 5.70 -15.77
CA LYS A 270 21.85 6.83 -15.52
C LYS A 270 20.79 6.88 -16.61
N PHE A 271 19.63 7.39 -16.24
CA PHE A 271 18.55 7.68 -17.18
C PHE A 271 19.02 8.70 -18.25
N GLU A 272 18.73 8.39 -19.50
CA GLU A 272 19.02 9.22 -20.67
C GLU A 272 17.75 9.56 -21.45
N ALA A 273 17.80 10.63 -22.25
CA ALA A 273 16.65 11.07 -23.06
C ALA A 273 16.19 10.01 -24.09
N ALA A 274 17.11 9.18 -24.57
CA ALA A 274 16.82 8.08 -25.50
C ALA A 274 15.90 7.01 -24.89
N ASP A 275 16.03 6.76 -23.58
CA ASP A 275 15.20 5.78 -22.84
C ASP A 275 13.72 6.17 -22.85
N LYS A 276 13.43 7.49 -22.85
CA LYS A 276 12.06 8.00 -23.00
C LYS A 276 11.47 7.56 -24.34
N GLY A 277 12.17 7.78 -25.44
CA GLY A 277 11.69 7.43 -26.79
C GLY A 277 11.44 5.92 -26.92
N GLN A 278 12.33 5.10 -26.37
CA GLN A 278 12.16 3.65 -26.33
C GLN A 278 10.92 3.25 -25.53
N MET A 279 10.72 3.82 -24.36
CA MET A 279 9.55 3.53 -23.52
C MET A 279 8.24 4.00 -24.18
N GLU A 280 8.21 5.19 -24.80
CA GLU A 280 7.06 5.68 -25.55
C GLU A 280 6.66 4.72 -26.68
N LEU A 281 7.64 4.15 -27.38
CA LEU A 281 7.42 3.12 -28.40
C LEU A 281 6.77 1.86 -27.81
N TYR A 282 7.27 1.39 -26.65
CA TYR A 282 6.68 0.24 -25.94
C TYR A 282 5.24 0.51 -25.50
N LEU A 283 4.99 1.68 -24.92
CA LEU A 283 3.64 2.07 -24.48
C LEU A 283 2.65 2.19 -25.67
N GLY A 284 3.13 2.76 -26.78
CA GLY A 284 2.36 2.83 -28.02
C GLY A 284 1.99 1.44 -28.56
N TRP A 285 2.92 0.50 -28.56
CA TRP A 285 2.70 -0.88 -28.96
C TRP A 285 1.71 -1.59 -28.03
N LEU A 286 1.91 -1.49 -26.71
CA LEU A 286 1.00 -2.09 -25.71
C LEU A 286 -0.42 -1.53 -25.85
N LYS A 287 -0.58 -0.23 -26.06
CA LYS A 287 -1.88 0.41 -26.27
C LYS A 287 -2.59 -0.12 -27.51
N ARG A 288 -1.85 -0.47 -28.55
CA ARG A 288 -2.40 -0.91 -29.82
C ARG A 288 -2.70 -2.40 -29.87
N TYR A 289 -1.86 -3.24 -29.26
CA TYR A 289 -1.87 -4.69 -29.46
C TYR A 289 -2.16 -5.52 -28.21
N ALA A 290 -2.05 -4.95 -27.02
CA ALA A 290 -2.25 -5.66 -25.75
C ALA A 290 -3.31 -4.99 -24.83
N TYR A 291 -4.07 -4.03 -25.39
CA TYR A 291 -5.11 -3.32 -24.65
C TYR A 291 -6.40 -4.13 -24.62
N GLU A 292 -6.96 -4.32 -23.41
CA GLU A 292 -8.24 -4.99 -23.24
C GLU A 292 -9.35 -4.00 -22.87
N PRO A 293 -10.61 -4.23 -23.29
CA PRO A 293 -11.72 -3.36 -22.95
C PRO A 293 -11.88 -3.18 -21.44
N GLY A 294 -11.84 -1.95 -20.98
CA GLY A 294 -11.97 -1.58 -19.58
C GLY A 294 -10.64 -1.43 -18.83
N ASP A 295 -9.51 -1.64 -19.49
CA ASP A 295 -8.22 -1.25 -18.96
C ASP A 295 -8.00 0.26 -19.06
N ALA A 296 -7.16 0.80 -18.21
CA ALA A 296 -6.62 2.13 -18.37
C ALA A 296 -5.34 2.09 -19.23
N GLU A 297 -4.94 3.22 -19.79
CA GLU A 297 -3.73 3.30 -20.61
C GLU A 297 -2.49 2.74 -19.88
N PRO A 298 -1.60 2.01 -20.57
CA PRO A 298 -0.41 1.44 -19.97
C PRO A 298 0.52 2.53 -19.45
N LEU A 299 1.30 2.20 -18.42
CA LEU A 299 2.33 3.08 -17.85
C LEU A 299 3.70 2.45 -18.03
N GLY A 300 4.70 3.31 -18.21
CA GLY A 300 6.10 2.94 -18.24
C GLY A 300 6.80 3.22 -16.93
N MET A 301 7.71 2.33 -16.56
CA MET A 301 8.65 2.52 -15.47
C MET A 301 10.05 2.23 -15.95
N ILE A 302 10.94 3.20 -15.87
CA ILE A 302 12.36 3.04 -16.16
C ILE A 302 13.09 2.97 -14.83
N LEU A 303 13.63 1.80 -14.50
CA LEU A 303 14.46 1.58 -13.31
C LEU A 303 15.93 1.74 -13.67
N CYS A 304 16.60 2.74 -13.11
CA CYS A 304 17.98 3.10 -13.44
C CYS A 304 18.85 3.25 -12.18
N ALA A 305 20.15 3.14 -12.31
CA ALA A 305 21.08 3.33 -11.19
C ALA A 305 21.15 4.79 -10.71
N GLY A 306 20.76 5.74 -11.56
CA GLY A 306 20.76 7.15 -11.21
C GLY A 306 19.99 7.98 -12.24
N LYS A 307 19.64 9.21 -11.86
CA LYS A 307 18.89 10.12 -12.72
C LYS A 307 19.20 11.57 -12.39
N SER A 308 18.97 12.46 -13.36
CA SER A 308 18.97 13.91 -13.16
C SER A 308 17.54 14.41 -13.06
N GLU A 309 17.20 15.05 -11.96
CA GLU A 309 15.87 15.63 -11.74
C GLU A 309 15.58 16.76 -12.76
N GLU A 310 16.62 17.47 -13.21
CA GLU A 310 16.49 18.49 -14.25
C GLU A 310 16.12 17.89 -15.61
N HIS A 311 16.79 16.79 -16.02
CA HIS A 311 16.43 16.06 -17.23
C HIS A 311 14.97 15.55 -17.19
N ILE A 312 14.56 15.00 -16.04
CA ILE A 312 13.19 14.50 -15.87
C ILE A 312 12.18 15.62 -16.00
N ALA A 313 12.45 16.79 -15.39
CA ALA A 313 11.56 17.95 -15.46
C ALA A 313 11.44 18.48 -16.91
N LEU A 314 12.55 18.62 -17.62
CA LEU A 314 12.58 19.11 -19.00
C LEU A 314 11.88 18.15 -19.99
N LEU A 315 11.94 16.85 -19.75
CA LEU A 315 11.33 15.84 -20.62
C LEU A 315 9.83 15.63 -20.37
N GLU A 316 9.24 16.27 -19.35
CA GLU A 316 7.82 16.18 -19.01
C GLU A 316 7.26 14.75 -18.99
N LEU A 317 8.02 13.80 -18.47
CA LEU A 317 7.75 12.35 -18.53
C LEU A 317 6.37 11.96 -18.01
N GLN A 318 5.86 12.67 -17.01
CA GLN A 318 4.54 12.40 -16.43
C GLN A 318 3.41 12.56 -17.44
N LYS A 319 3.54 13.48 -18.41
CA LYS A 319 2.54 13.65 -19.49
C LYS A 319 2.50 12.45 -20.44
N SER A 320 3.63 11.74 -20.59
CA SER A 320 3.75 10.53 -21.40
C SER A 320 3.40 9.25 -20.63
N GLY A 321 3.00 9.34 -19.36
CA GLY A 321 2.74 8.17 -18.53
C GLY A 321 3.99 7.37 -18.16
N ILE A 322 5.16 8.01 -18.16
CA ILE A 322 6.45 7.40 -17.88
C ILE A 322 6.95 7.85 -16.51
N HIS A 323 7.31 6.89 -15.66
CA HIS A 323 7.93 7.10 -14.37
C HIS A 323 9.38 6.63 -14.42
N VAL A 324 10.31 7.51 -14.01
CA VAL A 324 11.71 7.17 -13.86
C VAL A 324 12.04 7.07 -12.39
N ALA A 325 12.50 5.91 -11.97
CA ALA A 325 12.87 5.65 -10.58
C ALA A 325 14.31 5.15 -10.50
N SER A 326 15.03 5.60 -9.49
CA SER A 326 16.33 5.02 -9.17
C SER A 326 16.13 3.73 -8.36
N TYR A 327 17.11 2.84 -8.37
CA TYR A 327 17.17 1.72 -7.46
C TYR A 327 18.47 1.73 -6.65
N TRP A 328 18.39 1.19 -5.43
CA TRP A 328 19.54 1.02 -4.56
C TRP A 328 19.77 -0.47 -4.32
N LYS A 329 20.95 -0.94 -4.66
CA LYS A 329 21.36 -2.34 -4.54
C LYS A 329 21.89 -2.69 -3.14
N ASP A 330 22.26 -1.68 -2.35
CA ASP A 330 22.84 -1.86 -1.03
C ASP A 330 21.85 -1.40 0.05
N ALA A 331 21.76 -2.17 1.12
CA ALA A 331 21.02 -1.78 2.31
C ALA A 331 21.71 -0.60 2.99
N LEU A 332 21.01 0.51 3.14
CA LEU A 332 21.50 1.67 3.88
C LEU A 332 21.15 1.58 5.36
N PRO A 333 22.06 1.99 6.26
CA PRO A 333 21.73 2.19 7.66
C PRO A 333 20.53 3.14 7.80
N LYS A 334 19.58 2.83 8.72
CA LYS A 334 18.31 3.56 8.87
C LYS A 334 18.49 5.09 8.91
N LYS A 335 19.45 5.60 9.66
CA LYS A 335 19.73 7.05 9.76
C LYS A 335 20.18 7.67 8.44
N GLU A 336 20.94 6.95 7.63
CA GLU A 336 21.38 7.41 6.34
C GLU A 336 20.24 7.39 5.31
N LEU A 337 19.43 6.34 5.34
CA LEU A 337 18.20 6.22 4.57
C LEU A 337 17.27 7.41 4.86
N GLU A 338 17.00 7.68 6.14
CA GLU A 338 16.17 8.80 6.59
C GLU A 338 16.71 10.14 6.07
N ARG A 339 18.00 10.39 6.22
CA ARG A 339 18.63 11.64 5.75
C ARG A 339 18.47 11.81 4.24
N LYS A 340 18.85 10.80 3.45
CA LYS A 340 18.78 10.86 1.98
C LYS A 340 17.36 11.07 1.47
N LEU A 341 16.38 10.37 2.04
CA LEU A 341 14.98 10.49 1.61
C LEU A 341 14.37 11.83 2.03
N HIS A 342 14.60 12.30 3.25
CA HIS A 342 14.13 13.61 3.69
C HIS A 342 14.72 14.74 2.85
N ASP A 343 16.01 14.68 2.51
CA ASP A 343 16.64 15.65 1.63
C ASP A 343 16.03 15.62 0.23
N ALA A 344 15.79 14.43 -0.33
CA ALA A 344 15.15 14.29 -1.64
C ALA A 344 13.73 14.86 -1.68
N VAL A 345 12.91 14.57 -0.66
CA VAL A 345 11.55 15.11 -0.55
C VAL A 345 11.57 16.63 -0.40
N ARG A 346 12.44 17.17 0.46
CA ARG A 346 12.59 18.60 0.68
C ARG A 346 12.98 19.33 -0.61
N LEU A 347 13.98 18.82 -1.34
CA LEU A 347 14.43 19.41 -2.58
C LEU A 347 13.35 19.35 -3.68
N ALA A 348 12.62 18.25 -3.79
CA ALA A 348 11.54 18.11 -4.76
C ALA A 348 10.39 19.11 -4.48
N ARG A 349 9.97 19.25 -3.22
CA ARG A 349 8.94 20.23 -2.83
C ARG A 349 9.36 21.67 -3.08
N ALA A 350 10.59 22.02 -2.70
CA ALA A 350 11.13 23.37 -2.91
C ALA A 350 11.16 23.77 -4.40
N ARG A 351 11.50 22.85 -5.30
CA ARG A 351 11.47 23.09 -6.76
C ARG A 351 10.05 23.31 -7.29
N LEU A 352 9.09 22.56 -6.81
CA LEU A 352 7.69 22.71 -7.23
C LEU A 352 7.06 24.02 -6.69
N GLU A 353 7.57 24.53 -5.57
CA GLU A 353 7.15 25.81 -5.01
C GLU A 353 7.81 27.00 -5.74
N SER A 354 9.09 26.89 -6.11
CA SER A 354 9.83 27.95 -6.85
C SER A 354 9.46 28.02 -8.33
N GLY A 355 8.91 26.99 -8.94
CA GLY A 355 8.44 27.00 -10.34
C GLY A 355 7.03 27.54 -10.55
N LYS A 356 6.46 28.21 -9.57
CA LYS A 356 5.12 28.85 -9.61
C LYS A 356 5.15 30.35 -9.85
N ASP A 357 6.32 30.95 -10.12
CA ASP A 357 6.44 32.35 -10.52
C ASP A 357 6.42 32.52 -12.04
#